data_b5af52e937d71c970dfd0c33b96c4c41
#
_entry.id   b5af52e937d71c970dfd0c33b96c4c41
#
_cell.length_a   1.000
_cell.length_b   1.000
_cell.length_c   1.000
_cell.angle_alpha   90.00
_cell.angle_beta   90.00
_cell.angle_gamma   90.00
#
_symmetry.space_group_name_H-M   'P 1'
#
loop_
_entity.id
_entity.type
_entity.pdbx_description
1 polymer ?
#
loop_
_entity_poly.entity_id
_entity_poly.type
_entity_poly.pdbx_seq_one_letter_code
_entity_poly.pdbx_strand_id
1 'polypeptide(L)'
;QDDIKRAYRKLARKYHPDVSKEKDAEERFKELQEAHEVLKDPEKRAAYDQLGANWKQGQDFRPPPDWGQGFEFSRGRPAGGEDFGGFSDFFSQLFGDGSPFGGAARGAGAGRGGRPHRGFAAAGHDHVARVEIDLEDAFRGGSRTIELRSPEMSADGHVTVKPRTLRVSIPAGVTEGQQIRLAGQGSPGIGGGPPGDLLLEVNFRKHPLFKAEGRDVTLRLPVAPWEAALGETISVPTLGGSVEMKLPAGARGGQKLRLRGRGLPGNPPGDQFVELEIVLPPDSPQARRLYEQMKRELPFDPRAGIS
;
A
#
# COMPACT_ATOMS: atom_id res chain seq x y z
N GLN A 1 -26.76 10.02 12.68
CA GLN A 1 -25.53 9.85 11.89
C GLN A 1 -25.32 8.39 11.47
N ASP A 2 -25.56 7.42 12.35
CA ASP A 2 -25.34 6.01 12.05
C ASP A 2 -26.31 5.47 10.98
N ASP A 3 -27.54 5.95 10.95
CA ASP A 3 -28.51 5.59 9.92
C ASP A 3 -28.13 6.15 8.55
N ILE A 4 -27.58 7.35 8.49
CA ILE A 4 -27.03 7.97 7.26
C ILE A 4 -25.88 7.12 6.71
N LYS A 5 -24.92 6.74 7.57
CA LYS A 5 -23.81 5.86 7.19
C LYS A 5 -24.27 4.48 6.70
N ARG A 6 -25.31 3.92 7.35
CA ARG A 6 -25.88 2.62 6.97
C ARG A 6 -26.57 2.70 5.62
N ALA A 7 -27.39 3.72 5.41
CA ALA A 7 -28.07 3.98 4.14
C ALA A 7 -27.07 4.19 3.00
N TYR A 8 -26.05 5.03 3.23
CA TYR A 8 -24.98 5.26 2.26
C TYR A 8 -24.28 3.96 1.83
N ARG A 9 -23.82 3.13 2.78
CA ARG A 9 -23.17 1.85 2.46
C ARG A 9 -24.05 0.91 1.64
N LYS A 10 -25.35 0.88 1.93
CA LYS A 10 -26.31 0.04 1.21
C LYS A 10 -26.48 0.51 -0.23
N LEU A 11 -26.66 1.81 -0.43
CA LEU A 11 -26.88 2.41 -1.75
C LEU A 11 -25.59 2.46 -2.59
N ALA A 12 -24.45 2.73 -1.97
CA ALA A 12 -23.16 2.72 -2.62
C ALA A 12 -22.80 1.34 -3.21
N ARG A 13 -23.13 0.25 -2.50
CA ARG A 13 -22.98 -1.11 -3.07
C ARG A 13 -23.95 -1.38 -4.22
N LYS A 14 -25.14 -0.83 -4.16
CA LYS A 14 -26.16 -1.02 -5.21
C LYS A 14 -25.79 -0.29 -6.51
N TYR A 15 -25.28 0.93 -6.40
CA TYR A 15 -24.99 1.80 -7.54
C TYR A 15 -23.50 1.93 -7.88
N HIS A 16 -22.64 1.05 -7.32
CA HIS A 16 -21.20 1.06 -7.63
C HIS A 16 -20.96 0.83 -9.12
N PRO A 17 -20.18 1.67 -9.84
CA PRO A 17 -20.00 1.57 -11.29
C PRO A 17 -19.46 0.20 -11.75
N ASP A 18 -18.60 -0.46 -10.93
CA ASP A 18 -18.01 -1.76 -11.26
C ASP A 18 -18.97 -2.95 -11.01
N VAL A 19 -20.06 -2.75 -10.25
CA VAL A 19 -20.94 -3.85 -9.82
C VAL A 19 -22.35 -3.72 -10.35
N SER A 20 -22.83 -2.49 -10.54
CA SER A 20 -24.18 -2.22 -10.99
C SER A 20 -24.35 -2.38 -12.51
N LYS A 21 -25.46 -3.02 -12.90
CA LYS A 21 -25.84 -3.16 -14.31
C LYS A 21 -26.89 -2.12 -14.75
N GLU A 22 -27.28 -1.21 -13.85
CA GLU A 22 -28.26 -0.16 -14.16
C GLU A 22 -27.61 0.94 -15.03
N LYS A 23 -28.30 1.41 -16.05
CA LYS A 23 -27.77 2.42 -17.00
C LYS A 23 -27.42 3.75 -16.32
N ASP A 24 -28.11 4.08 -15.23
CA ASP A 24 -27.97 5.34 -14.49
C ASP A 24 -27.14 5.18 -13.22
N ALA A 25 -26.37 4.08 -13.09
CA ALA A 25 -25.64 3.75 -11.85
C ALA A 25 -24.60 4.81 -11.50
N GLU A 26 -23.89 5.32 -12.50
CA GLU A 26 -22.84 6.34 -12.30
C GLU A 26 -23.43 7.67 -11.84
N GLU A 27 -24.53 8.10 -12.45
CA GLU A 27 -25.22 9.35 -12.10
C GLU A 27 -25.81 9.26 -10.69
N ARG A 28 -26.48 8.16 -10.37
CA ARG A 28 -27.01 7.91 -9.02
C ARG A 28 -25.94 7.75 -7.97
N PHE A 29 -24.79 7.24 -8.34
CA PHE A 29 -23.66 7.14 -7.42
C PHE A 29 -23.07 8.52 -7.10
N LYS A 30 -22.98 9.42 -8.09
CA LYS A 30 -22.58 10.83 -7.89
C LYS A 30 -23.57 11.57 -6.98
N GLU A 31 -24.86 11.46 -7.24
CA GLU A 31 -25.92 12.04 -6.38
C GLU A 31 -25.85 11.52 -4.94
N LEU A 32 -25.56 10.22 -4.78
CA LEU A 32 -25.42 9.60 -3.46
C LEU A 32 -24.19 10.10 -2.71
N GLN A 33 -23.08 10.31 -3.40
CA GLN A 33 -21.86 10.89 -2.80
C GLN A 33 -22.12 12.34 -2.36
N GLU A 34 -22.75 13.14 -3.20
CA GLU A 34 -23.12 14.52 -2.92
C GLU A 34 -24.03 14.61 -1.68
N ALA A 35 -25.09 13.82 -1.63
CA ALA A 35 -25.98 13.76 -0.48
C ALA A 35 -25.26 13.33 0.81
N HIS A 36 -24.35 12.36 0.73
CA HIS A 36 -23.58 11.91 1.88
C HIS A 36 -22.62 12.98 2.38
N GLU A 37 -21.98 13.74 1.47
CA GLU A 37 -21.05 14.82 1.82
C GLU A 37 -21.72 15.94 2.63
N VAL A 38 -22.97 16.26 2.28
CA VAL A 38 -23.79 17.23 3.02
C VAL A 38 -24.27 16.67 4.36
N LEU A 39 -24.80 15.44 4.37
CA LEU A 39 -25.45 14.85 5.53
C LEU A 39 -24.51 14.29 6.59
N LYS A 40 -23.25 14.01 6.25
CA LYS A 40 -22.25 13.51 7.21
C LYS A 40 -21.78 14.59 8.17
N ASP A 41 -21.79 15.84 7.73
CA ASP A 41 -21.37 17.02 8.48
C ASP A 41 -22.59 17.68 9.14
N PRO A 42 -22.65 17.82 10.48
CA PRO A 42 -23.80 18.41 11.17
C PRO A 42 -24.04 19.87 10.78
N GLU A 43 -23.00 20.63 10.46
CA GLU A 43 -23.13 22.05 10.10
C GLU A 43 -23.68 22.20 8.69
N LYS A 44 -23.15 21.44 7.72
CA LYS A 44 -23.66 21.38 6.34
C LYS A 44 -25.09 20.87 6.28
N ARG A 45 -25.42 19.88 7.12
CA ARG A 45 -26.76 19.36 7.25
C ARG A 45 -27.72 20.41 7.80
N ALA A 46 -27.37 21.13 8.86
CA ALA A 46 -28.20 22.19 9.42
C ALA A 46 -28.46 23.29 8.40
N ALA A 47 -27.48 23.69 7.61
CA ALA A 47 -27.63 24.65 6.52
C ALA A 47 -28.57 24.11 5.43
N TYR A 48 -28.43 22.83 5.07
CA TYR A 48 -29.31 22.18 4.09
C TYR A 48 -30.74 22.04 4.59
N ASP A 49 -30.98 21.67 5.85
CA ASP A 49 -32.29 21.51 6.46
C ASP A 49 -33.04 22.86 6.53
N GLN A 50 -32.33 23.98 6.73
CA GLN A 50 -32.90 25.34 6.68
C GLN A 50 -33.27 25.75 5.25
N LEU A 51 -32.52 25.30 4.24
CA LEU A 51 -32.80 25.53 2.82
C LEU A 51 -34.01 24.71 2.30
N GLY A 52 -34.05 23.42 2.69
CA GLY A 52 -34.98 22.43 2.13
C GLY A 52 -36.46 22.75 2.42
N ALA A 53 -36.76 23.55 3.42
CA ALA A 53 -38.12 23.95 3.73
C ALA A 53 -38.75 24.94 2.72
N ASN A 54 -37.92 25.68 1.94
CA ASN A 54 -38.41 26.79 1.09
C ASN A 54 -37.89 26.77 -0.37
N TRP A 55 -37.13 25.74 -0.79
CA TRP A 55 -36.51 25.73 -2.12
C TRP A 55 -37.29 24.90 -3.14
N LYS A 56 -37.55 25.48 -4.29
CA LYS A 56 -38.11 24.80 -5.47
C LYS A 56 -37.05 24.72 -6.56
N GLN A 57 -36.87 23.55 -7.16
CA GLN A 57 -35.93 23.29 -8.22
C GLN A 57 -36.03 24.31 -9.36
N GLY A 58 -34.96 25.04 -9.68
CA GLY A 58 -34.89 26.03 -10.74
C GLY A 58 -34.94 27.50 -10.29
N GLN A 59 -34.86 27.82 -8.99
CA GLN A 59 -34.74 29.20 -8.49
C GLN A 59 -33.29 29.55 -8.18
N ASP A 60 -32.86 30.77 -8.60
CA ASP A 60 -31.59 31.34 -8.21
C ASP A 60 -31.50 31.47 -6.68
N PHE A 61 -30.48 30.84 -6.11
CA PHE A 61 -30.25 30.86 -4.69
C PHE A 61 -29.80 32.26 -4.24
N ARG A 62 -30.54 32.88 -3.34
CA ARG A 62 -30.16 34.10 -2.62
C ARG A 62 -30.12 33.80 -1.13
N PRO A 63 -28.92 33.75 -0.50
CA PRO A 63 -28.82 33.53 0.94
C PRO A 63 -29.50 34.66 1.71
N PRO A 64 -30.21 34.35 2.82
CA PRO A 64 -30.74 35.36 3.72
C PRO A 64 -29.60 36.24 4.27
N PRO A 65 -29.83 37.55 4.52
CA PRO A 65 -28.80 38.52 4.95
C PRO A 65 -28.09 38.17 6.25
N ASP A 66 -28.68 37.36 7.12
CA ASP A 66 -28.15 36.96 8.43
C ASP A 66 -27.50 35.58 8.45
N TRP A 67 -27.34 34.92 7.29
CA TRP A 67 -26.91 33.51 7.21
C TRP A 67 -25.44 33.31 7.55
N GLY A 68 -24.61 34.34 7.50
CA GLY A 68 -23.19 34.29 7.85
C GLY A 68 -22.89 34.50 9.33
N GLN A 69 -23.86 34.81 10.19
CA GLN A 69 -23.62 35.19 11.59
C GLN A 69 -23.77 34.04 12.61
N GLY A 70 -24.23 32.87 12.19
CA GLY A 70 -24.54 31.76 13.10
C GLY A 70 -23.72 30.50 12.91
N PHE A 71 -22.91 30.39 11.87
CA PHE A 71 -22.16 29.16 11.54
C PHE A 71 -20.66 29.44 11.53
N GLU A 72 -19.95 29.07 12.60
CA GLU A 72 -18.51 28.89 12.58
C GLU A 72 -18.20 27.56 11.90
N PHE A 73 -17.99 27.58 10.58
CA PHE A 73 -17.45 26.41 9.91
C PHE A 73 -16.06 26.11 10.48
N SER A 74 -16.01 25.11 11.32
CA SER A 74 -14.79 24.52 11.81
C SER A 74 -13.92 24.22 10.61
N ARG A 75 -12.67 24.74 10.58
CA ARG A 75 -11.65 24.55 9.55
C ARG A 75 -11.21 23.08 9.45
N GLY A 76 -12.14 22.16 9.26
CA GLY A 76 -11.88 20.80 8.88
C GLY A 76 -11.66 20.74 7.38
N ARG A 77 -10.40 20.65 6.95
CA ARG A 77 -10.04 20.29 5.58
C ARG A 77 -10.82 19.05 5.19
N PRO A 78 -11.46 19.01 3.99
CA PRO A 78 -11.85 17.73 3.42
C PRO A 78 -10.57 16.92 3.20
N ALA A 79 -10.46 15.79 3.89
CA ALA A 79 -9.44 14.78 3.63
C ALA A 79 -9.79 14.09 2.30
N GLY A 80 -9.10 14.47 1.25
CA GLY A 80 -9.26 13.92 -0.10
C GLY A 80 -9.40 15.07 -1.08
N GLY A 81 -8.38 15.29 -1.91
CA GLY A 81 -8.42 16.19 -3.05
C GLY A 81 -9.29 15.60 -4.14
N GLU A 82 -10.60 15.54 -3.92
CA GLU A 82 -11.56 15.19 -4.94
C GLU A 82 -11.90 16.46 -5.72
N ASP A 83 -11.67 16.36 -7.01
CA ASP A 83 -12.00 17.35 -8.02
C ASP A 83 -13.51 17.63 -7.98
N PHE A 84 -13.91 18.80 -7.50
CA PHE A 84 -15.30 19.24 -7.43
C PHE A 84 -15.97 19.36 -8.82
N GLY A 85 -15.25 19.09 -9.89
CA GLY A 85 -15.76 19.12 -11.27
C GLY A 85 -16.83 18.08 -11.62
N GLY A 86 -17.15 17.16 -10.70
CA GLY A 86 -18.17 16.11 -10.91
C GLY A 86 -19.45 16.28 -10.11
N PHE A 87 -19.58 17.32 -9.29
CA PHE A 87 -20.78 17.61 -8.49
C PHE A 87 -21.78 18.49 -9.24
N SER A 88 -23.05 18.50 -8.78
CA SER A 88 -24.07 19.32 -9.41
C SER A 88 -23.77 20.82 -9.31
N ASP A 89 -24.29 21.60 -10.28
CA ASP A 89 -24.14 23.07 -10.29
C ASP A 89 -24.67 23.69 -8.98
N PHE A 90 -25.70 23.09 -8.39
CA PHE A 90 -26.25 23.48 -7.10
C PHE A 90 -25.24 23.30 -5.97
N PHE A 91 -24.59 22.14 -5.89
CA PHE A 91 -23.59 21.86 -4.85
C PHE A 91 -22.38 22.78 -4.99
N SER A 92 -21.92 23.01 -6.22
CA SER A 92 -20.80 23.89 -6.53
C SER A 92 -21.10 25.35 -6.19
N GLN A 93 -22.32 25.82 -6.36
CA GLN A 93 -22.75 27.17 -5.96
C GLN A 93 -22.89 27.32 -4.44
N LEU A 94 -23.31 26.26 -3.75
CA LEU A 94 -23.55 26.31 -2.30
C LEU A 94 -22.28 26.07 -1.47
N PHE A 95 -21.40 25.17 -1.91
CA PHE A 95 -20.21 24.71 -1.18
C PHE A 95 -18.88 24.86 -1.95
N GLY A 96 -18.91 25.34 -3.22
CA GLY A 96 -17.72 25.55 -4.04
C GLY A 96 -16.95 26.83 -3.68
N ASP A 97 -15.79 27.00 -4.32
CA ASP A 97 -14.77 28.04 -4.01
C ASP A 97 -15.22 29.51 -4.16
N GLY A 98 -16.43 29.74 -4.71
CA GLY A 98 -17.07 31.09 -4.85
C GLY A 98 -18.28 31.32 -3.95
N SER A 99 -18.62 30.36 -3.07
CA SER A 99 -19.83 30.41 -2.26
C SER A 99 -19.62 31.18 -0.94
N PRO A 100 -20.70 31.67 -0.31
CA PRO A 100 -20.63 32.26 1.02
C PRO A 100 -20.06 31.31 2.09
N PHE A 101 -19.99 30.00 1.79
CA PHE A 101 -19.51 28.94 2.65
C PHE A 101 -18.14 28.39 2.26
N GLY A 102 -17.63 28.70 1.07
CA GLY A 102 -16.39 28.09 0.52
C GLY A 102 -15.14 28.97 0.57
N GLY A 103 -15.27 30.24 0.81
CA GLY A 103 -14.10 31.12 0.76
C GLY A 103 -14.26 32.42 1.51
N ALA A 104 -13.30 32.73 2.31
CA ALA A 104 -13.18 33.97 3.02
C ALA A 104 -13.23 35.20 2.12
N ALA A 105 -14.28 36.01 2.31
CA ALA A 105 -14.27 37.47 2.22
C ALA A 105 -13.38 38.13 1.14
N ARG A 106 -13.94 38.45 0.00
CA ARG A 106 -13.61 39.70 -0.69
C ARG A 106 -14.62 40.79 -0.31
N GLY A 107 -14.45 41.32 0.87
CA GLY A 107 -15.10 42.57 1.30
C GLY A 107 -14.32 43.75 0.74
N ALA A 108 -14.97 44.55 -0.12
CA ALA A 108 -14.52 45.90 -0.45
C ALA A 108 -14.61 46.79 0.76
N GLY A 109 -13.49 47.31 1.20
CA GLY A 109 -13.39 48.29 2.30
C GLY A 109 -11.99 48.91 2.32
N ALA A 110 -11.87 50.09 1.76
CA ALA A 110 -10.66 50.93 1.84
C ALA A 110 -10.29 51.23 3.29
N GLY A 111 -9.10 50.85 3.76
CA GLY A 111 -8.56 51.18 5.08
C GLY A 111 -7.06 50.91 5.15
N ARG A 112 -6.28 51.95 5.15
CA ARG A 112 -4.81 52.01 5.33
C ARG A 112 -4.35 51.16 6.52
N GLY A 113 -3.43 50.26 6.32
CA GLY A 113 -2.71 49.55 7.37
C GLY A 113 -2.06 48.29 6.78
N GLY A 114 -0.79 48.39 6.33
CA GLY A 114 -0.02 47.28 5.77
C GLY A 114 0.13 46.15 6.79
N ARG A 115 -0.65 45.07 6.59
CA ARG A 115 -0.34 43.74 7.14
C ARG A 115 0.37 42.96 6.02
N PRO A 116 1.51 42.36 6.32
CA PRO A 116 2.18 41.53 5.31
C PRO A 116 1.22 40.46 4.82
N HIS A 117 1.05 40.37 3.51
CA HIS A 117 0.37 39.23 2.85
C HIS A 117 1.00 37.94 3.39
N ARG A 118 0.27 37.23 4.26
CA ARG A 118 0.58 35.82 4.51
C ARG A 118 0.36 35.12 3.19
N GLY A 119 1.46 34.84 2.48
CA GLY A 119 1.45 34.10 1.25
C GLY A 119 0.65 32.80 1.43
N PHE A 120 -0.01 32.38 0.37
CA PHE A 120 -0.79 31.14 0.31
C PHE A 120 0.14 29.97 0.66
N ALA A 121 0.01 29.42 1.87
CA ALA A 121 0.78 28.29 2.32
C ALA A 121 0.07 27.00 1.88
N ALA A 122 0.66 26.26 0.96
CA ALA A 122 0.19 24.94 0.54
C ALA A 122 1.16 23.85 0.99
N ALA A 123 0.64 22.70 1.43
CA ALA A 123 1.46 21.55 1.74
C ALA A 123 2.11 20.98 0.46
N GLY A 124 3.31 20.45 0.57
CA GLY A 124 3.98 19.73 -0.50
C GLY A 124 3.27 18.40 -0.81
N HIS A 125 3.49 17.89 -2.01
CA HIS A 125 2.95 16.60 -2.45
C HIS A 125 3.75 15.43 -1.89
N ASP A 126 3.04 14.33 -1.62
CA ASP A 126 3.67 13.07 -1.29
C ASP A 126 4.30 12.43 -2.55
N HIS A 127 5.39 11.72 -2.35
CA HIS A 127 6.05 10.95 -3.39
C HIS A 127 6.05 9.47 -3.06
N VAL A 128 5.93 8.64 -4.09
CA VAL A 128 6.12 7.19 -3.99
C VAL A 128 7.39 6.81 -4.74
N ALA A 129 8.28 6.08 -4.09
CA ALA A 129 9.48 5.54 -4.70
C ALA A 129 9.64 4.06 -4.34
N ARG A 130 10.29 3.28 -5.20
CA ARG A 130 10.61 1.87 -4.93
C ARG A 130 12.00 1.77 -4.35
N VAL A 131 12.15 0.90 -3.37
CA VAL A 131 13.43 0.58 -2.75
C VAL A 131 13.68 -0.91 -2.81
N GLU A 132 14.85 -1.29 -3.32
CA GLU A 132 15.31 -2.68 -3.29
C GLU A 132 16.09 -2.94 -2.02
N ILE A 133 15.66 -3.92 -1.24
CA ILE A 133 16.34 -4.36 -0.01
C ILE A 133 16.69 -5.84 -0.09
N ASP A 134 17.72 -6.24 0.66
CA ASP A 134 18.08 -7.63 0.78
C ASP A 134 17.14 -8.34 1.78
N LEU A 135 16.92 -9.62 1.58
CA LEU A 135 16.01 -10.41 2.42
C LEU A 135 16.50 -10.49 3.87
N GLU A 136 17.83 -10.49 4.06
CA GLU A 136 18.47 -10.43 5.38
C GLU A 136 18.20 -9.12 6.10
N ASP A 137 18.09 -8.01 5.38
CA ASP A 137 17.73 -6.71 5.96
C ASP A 137 16.28 -6.72 6.42
N ALA A 138 15.39 -7.32 5.63
CA ALA A 138 14.00 -7.51 6.04
C ALA A 138 13.87 -8.45 7.25
N PHE A 139 14.75 -9.45 7.36
CA PHE A 139 14.77 -10.36 8.50
C PHE A 139 15.28 -9.70 9.78
N ARG A 140 16.42 -8.99 9.70
CA ARG A 140 17.09 -8.40 10.87
C ARG A 140 16.52 -7.04 11.26
N GLY A 141 15.99 -6.30 10.28
CA GLY A 141 15.71 -4.88 10.42
C GLY A 141 17.00 -4.06 10.46
N GLY A 142 16.85 -2.75 10.63
CA GLY A 142 18.00 -1.88 10.79
C GLY A 142 17.90 -0.57 10.01
N SER A 143 18.99 0.19 9.95
CA SER A 143 19.06 1.43 9.17
C SER A 143 19.89 1.22 7.92
N ARG A 144 19.37 1.63 6.78
CA ARG A 144 20.05 1.64 5.49
C ARG A 144 20.12 3.05 4.92
N THR A 145 21.24 3.35 4.28
CA THR A 145 21.38 4.59 3.50
C THR A 145 20.98 4.29 2.08
N ILE A 146 20.00 5.05 1.58
CA ILE A 146 19.42 4.87 0.25
C ILE A 146 19.65 6.14 -0.54
N GLU A 147 20.12 6.02 -1.78
CA GLU A 147 20.21 7.12 -2.72
C GLU A 147 18.93 7.14 -3.58
N LEU A 148 18.19 8.23 -3.49
CA LEU A 148 17.01 8.47 -4.30
C LEU A 148 17.30 9.59 -5.29
N ARG A 149 16.77 9.45 -6.49
CA ARG A 149 16.76 10.51 -7.49
C ARG A 149 15.43 11.24 -7.39
N SER A 150 15.43 12.42 -6.76
CA SER A 150 14.24 13.26 -6.65
C SER A 150 14.26 14.35 -7.70
N PRO A 151 13.16 14.55 -8.44
CA PRO A 151 13.00 15.74 -9.26
C PRO A 151 12.83 16.94 -8.34
N GLU A 152 13.70 17.94 -8.45
CA GLU A 152 13.59 19.23 -7.81
C GLU A 152 13.34 20.31 -8.87
N MET A 153 12.39 21.21 -8.58
CA MET A 153 12.19 22.39 -9.42
C MET A 153 13.25 23.42 -9.06
N SER A 154 14.11 23.75 -10.03
CA SER A 154 15.09 24.83 -9.89
C SER A 154 14.38 26.18 -9.83
N ALA A 155 15.04 27.21 -9.29
CA ALA A 155 14.52 28.60 -9.24
C ALA A 155 14.11 29.13 -10.63
N ASP A 156 14.69 28.57 -11.69
CA ASP A 156 14.43 28.91 -13.10
C ASP A 156 13.26 28.13 -13.71
N GLY A 157 12.50 27.35 -12.91
CA GLY A 157 11.36 26.57 -13.38
C GLY A 157 11.70 25.25 -14.09
N HIS A 158 12.99 24.88 -14.17
CA HIS A 158 13.42 23.61 -14.76
C HIS A 158 13.43 22.49 -13.72
N VAL A 159 12.93 21.30 -14.10
CA VAL A 159 13.02 20.10 -13.26
C VAL A 159 14.42 19.50 -13.39
N THR A 160 15.20 19.57 -12.31
CA THR A 160 16.51 18.93 -12.22
C THR A 160 16.41 17.72 -11.30
N VAL A 161 16.99 16.59 -11.73
CA VAL A 161 17.04 15.36 -10.90
C VAL A 161 18.31 15.40 -10.05
N LYS A 162 18.17 15.59 -8.74
CA LYS A 162 19.30 15.57 -7.82
C LYS A 162 19.33 14.26 -7.04
N PRO A 163 20.51 13.63 -6.88
CA PRO A 163 20.68 12.51 -5.98
C PRO A 163 20.54 13.01 -4.54
N ARG A 164 19.67 12.36 -3.77
CA ARG A 164 19.45 12.64 -2.36
C ARG A 164 19.72 11.37 -1.55
N THR A 165 20.58 11.47 -0.58
CA THR A 165 20.91 10.37 0.33
C THR A 165 20.01 10.45 1.57
N LEU A 166 19.23 9.40 1.82
CA LEU A 166 18.36 9.29 2.98
C LEU A 166 18.72 8.08 3.83
N ARG A 167 18.73 8.27 5.13
CA ARG A 167 18.85 7.17 6.08
C ARG A 167 17.45 6.65 6.42
N VAL A 168 17.16 5.41 6.04
CA VAL A 168 15.85 4.77 6.20
C VAL A 168 15.94 3.67 7.25
N SER A 169 15.03 3.66 8.21
CA SER A 169 14.85 2.57 9.15
C SER A 169 13.95 1.51 8.52
N ILE A 170 14.48 0.31 8.30
CA ILE A 170 13.76 -0.84 7.80
C ILE A 170 13.27 -1.64 9.01
N PRO A 171 11.97 -1.78 9.24
CA PRO A 171 11.47 -2.59 10.34
C PRO A 171 11.71 -4.08 10.06
N ALA A 172 12.08 -4.84 11.10
CA ALA A 172 12.19 -6.29 10.99
C ALA A 172 10.83 -6.91 10.62
N GLY A 173 10.85 -7.83 9.66
CA GLY A 173 9.64 -8.48 9.16
C GLY A 173 8.86 -7.68 8.11
N VAL A 174 9.44 -6.62 7.56
CA VAL A 174 8.86 -5.92 6.41
C VAL A 174 8.70 -6.90 5.25
N THR A 175 7.57 -6.80 4.53
CA THR A 175 7.24 -7.68 3.42
C THR A 175 7.31 -6.95 2.08
N GLU A 176 7.42 -7.70 0.99
CA GLU A 176 7.38 -7.15 -0.35
C GLU A 176 6.08 -6.39 -0.62
N GLY A 177 6.16 -5.24 -1.28
CA GLY A 177 5.03 -4.33 -1.53
C GLY A 177 4.61 -3.48 -0.33
N GLN A 178 5.17 -3.70 0.87
CA GLN A 178 4.88 -2.87 2.03
C GLN A 178 5.49 -1.48 1.86
N GLN A 179 4.78 -0.45 2.31
CA GLN A 179 5.25 0.93 2.24
C GLN A 179 5.83 1.40 3.57
N ILE A 180 7.02 2.01 3.50
CA ILE A 180 7.68 2.69 4.62
C ILE A 180 7.50 4.19 4.42
N ARG A 181 6.81 4.85 5.36
CA ARG A 181 6.58 6.30 5.33
C ARG A 181 7.74 7.06 5.93
N LEU A 182 8.29 7.98 5.17
CA LEU A 182 9.29 8.94 5.64
C LEU A 182 8.66 10.33 5.70
N ALA A 183 8.29 10.74 6.90
CA ALA A 183 7.58 12.00 7.12
C ALA A 183 8.42 13.21 6.67
N GLY A 184 7.79 14.14 5.95
CA GLY A 184 8.39 15.38 5.50
C GLY A 184 9.51 15.22 4.45
N GLN A 185 9.61 14.05 3.79
CA GLN A 185 10.62 13.77 2.77
C GLN A 185 10.07 13.84 1.33
N GLY A 186 8.82 14.30 1.16
CA GLY A 186 8.20 14.57 -0.14
C GLY A 186 8.59 15.93 -0.73
N SER A 187 7.72 16.50 -1.57
CA SER A 187 7.92 17.85 -2.12
C SER A 187 7.91 18.92 -1.05
N PRO A 188 8.69 20.01 -1.20
CA PRO A 188 8.58 21.16 -0.31
C PRO A 188 7.21 21.81 -0.43
N GLY A 189 6.69 22.32 0.68
CA GLY A 189 5.47 23.14 0.68
C GLY A 189 5.72 24.52 0.09
N ILE A 190 4.67 25.15 -0.39
CA ILE A 190 4.69 26.51 -0.95
C ILE A 190 4.28 27.51 0.13
N GLY A 191 4.91 28.70 0.16
CA GLY A 191 4.54 29.78 1.09
C GLY A 191 4.70 29.45 2.57
N GLY A 192 5.62 28.55 2.94
CA GLY A 192 5.83 28.10 4.32
C GLY A 192 4.93 26.94 4.74
N GLY A 193 4.24 26.29 3.81
CA GLY A 193 3.50 25.05 4.06
C GLY A 193 4.43 23.88 4.43
N PRO A 194 3.92 22.85 5.14
CA PRO A 194 4.72 21.67 5.48
C PRO A 194 5.09 20.89 4.22
N PRO A 195 6.25 20.22 4.19
CA PRO A 195 6.59 19.31 3.11
C PRO A 195 5.66 18.09 3.12
N GLY A 196 5.48 17.44 1.96
CA GLY A 196 4.83 16.15 1.83
C GLY A 196 5.69 15.01 2.37
N ASP A 197 5.20 13.79 2.26
CA ASP A 197 5.88 12.58 2.71
C ASP A 197 6.48 11.79 1.54
N LEU A 198 7.45 10.95 1.84
CA LEU A 198 7.97 9.97 0.90
C LEU A 198 7.54 8.57 1.35
N LEU A 199 6.82 7.87 0.48
CA LEU A 199 6.39 6.49 0.66
C LEU A 199 7.33 5.58 -0.12
N LEU A 200 8.09 4.76 0.59
CA LEU A 200 9.00 3.79 -0.01
C LEU A 200 8.33 2.42 -0.11
N GLU A 201 8.00 2.00 -1.33
CA GLU A 201 7.52 0.65 -1.62
C GLU A 201 8.70 -0.32 -1.61
N VAL A 202 8.63 -1.32 -0.73
CA VAL A 202 9.69 -2.31 -0.53
C VAL A 202 9.60 -3.38 -1.63
N ASN A 203 10.69 -3.59 -2.35
CA ASN A 203 10.90 -4.72 -3.24
C ASN A 203 12.10 -5.53 -2.78
N PHE A 204 11.99 -6.86 -2.79
CA PHE A 204 13.13 -7.70 -2.45
C PHE A 204 14.05 -7.88 -3.65
N ARG A 205 15.36 -7.72 -3.41
CA ARG A 205 16.36 -8.16 -4.38
C ARG A 205 16.30 -9.67 -4.50
N LYS A 206 16.46 -10.17 -5.74
CA LYS A 206 16.49 -11.61 -5.99
C LYS A 206 17.59 -12.27 -5.15
N HIS A 207 17.18 -13.16 -4.24
CA HIS A 207 18.10 -13.92 -3.40
C HIS A 207 18.50 -15.25 -4.09
N PRO A 208 19.78 -15.69 -3.99
CA PRO A 208 20.24 -16.91 -4.67
C PRO A 208 19.59 -18.19 -4.12
N LEU A 209 19.26 -18.23 -2.83
CA LEU A 209 18.73 -19.44 -2.17
C LEU A 209 17.25 -19.32 -1.78
N PHE A 210 16.82 -18.14 -1.35
CA PHE A 210 15.52 -17.95 -0.74
C PHE A 210 14.55 -17.20 -1.66
N LYS A 211 13.28 -17.59 -1.59
CA LYS A 211 12.15 -16.85 -2.17
C LYS A 211 11.18 -16.51 -1.05
N ALA A 212 10.86 -15.24 -0.88
CA ALA A 212 9.85 -14.81 0.08
C ALA A 212 8.47 -14.72 -0.59
N GLU A 213 7.43 -15.11 0.15
CA GLU A 213 6.02 -14.94 -0.19
C GLU A 213 5.28 -14.46 1.06
N GLY A 214 4.99 -13.16 1.14
CA GLY A 214 4.56 -12.54 2.39
C GLY A 214 5.65 -12.66 3.45
N ARG A 215 5.36 -13.30 4.59
CA ARG A 215 6.36 -13.59 5.64
C ARG A 215 6.99 -14.96 5.53
N ASP A 216 6.46 -15.83 4.71
CA ASP A 216 7.00 -17.17 4.51
C ASP A 216 8.18 -17.14 3.54
N VAL A 217 9.13 -18.05 3.76
CA VAL A 217 10.34 -18.15 2.95
C VAL A 217 10.46 -19.57 2.41
N THR A 218 10.69 -19.72 1.12
CA THR A 218 10.92 -21.02 0.48
C THR A 218 12.38 -21.16 0.11
N LEU A 219 12.96 -22.33 0.42
CA LEU A 219 14.31 -22.76 0.05
C LEU A 219 14.20 -24.03 -0.78
N ARG A 220 14.86 -24.09 -1.93
CA ARG A 220 15.13 -25.36 -2.60
C ARG A 220 16.44 -25.92 -2.07
N LEU A 221 16.37 -27.11 -1.48
CA LEU A 221 17.51 -27.74 -0.82
C LEU A 221 17.91 -29.00 -1.62
N PRO A 222 19.12 -29.01 -2.21
CA PRO A 222 19.66 -30.21 -2.80
C PRO A 222 19.99 -31.22 -1.69
N VAL A 223 19.53 -32.45 -1.87
CA VAL A 223 19.78 -33.59 -0.97
C VAL A 223 20.26 -34.78 -1.76
N ALA A 224 21.14 -35.56 -1.15
CA ALA A 224 21.63 -36.80 -1.77
C ALA A 224 20.53 -37.89 -1.73
N PRO A 225 20.53 -38.84 -2.68
CA PRO A 225 19.55 -39.93 -2.71
C PRO A 225 19.52 -40.76 -1.43
N TRP A 226 20.66 -41.00 -0.78
CA TRP A 226 20.74 -41.76 0.47
C TRP A 226 20.23 -40.97 1.66
N GLU A 227 20.44 -39.63 1.72
CA GLU A 227 19.88 -38.80 2.78
C GLU A 227 18.36 -38.85 2.77
N ALA A 228 17.76 -38.76 1.55
CA ALA A 228 16.31 -38.84 1.36
C ALA A 228 15.78 -40.26 1.65
N ALA A 229 16.48 -41.30 1.19
CA ALA A 229 16.03 -42.68 1.35
C ALA A 229 16.12 -43.15 2.80
N LEU A 230 17.21 -42.82 3.51
CA LEU A 230 17.47 -43.28 4.87
C LEU A 230 16.87 -42.37 5.95
N GLY A 231 16.50 -41.14 5.59
CA GLY A 231 15.95 -40.16 6.53
C GLY A 231 16.99 -39.59 7.47
N GLU A 232 18.10 -39.16 6.90
CA GLU A 232 19.21 -38.57 7.64
C GLU A 232 18.89 -37.20 8.21
N THR A 233 19.70 -36.78 9.18
CA THR A 233 19.67 -35.41 9.69
C THR A 233 20.63 -34.56 8.89
N ILE A 234 20.10 -33.47 8.33
CA ILE A 234 20.85 -32.56 7.45
C ILE A 234 20.82 -31.14 7.97
N SER A 235 21.85 -30.38 7.64
CA SER A 235 21.92 -28.95 7.98
C SER A 235 21.19 -28.11 6.94
N VAL A 236 20.23 -27.31 7.37
CA VAL A 236 19.38 -26.48 6.52
C VAL A 236 19.69 -25.01 6.78
N PRO A 237 20.11 -24.24 5.78
CA PRO A 237 20.30 -22.80 5.93
C PRO A 237 18.94 -22.10 6.15
N THR A 238 18.93 -21.11 7.04
CA THR A 238 17.82 -20.20 7.28
C THR A 238 18.32 -18.76 7.30
N LEU A 239 17.42 -17.77 7.22
CA LEU A 239 17.79 -16.36 7.36
C LEU A 239 18.43 -16.03 8.71
N GLY A 240 18.11 -16.83 9.75
CA GLY A 240 18.68 -16.69 11.10
C GLY A 240 19.88 -17.60 11.39
N GLY A 241 20.46 -18.26 10.39
CA GLY A 241 21.54 -19.24 10.53
C GLY A 241 21.08 -20.66 10.21
N SER A 242 21.98 -21.65 10.24
CA SER A 242 21.66 -23.04 9.91
C SER A 242 20.97 -23.75 11.07
N VAL A 243 20.08 -24.68 10.74
CA VAL A 243 19.39 -25.57 11.70
C VAL A 243 19.48 -27.02 11.25
N GLU A 244 19.53 -27.93 12.19
CA GLU A 244 19.47 -29.37 11.90
C GLU A 244 18.02 -29.79 11.69
N MET A 245 17.78 -30.50 10.58
CA MET A 245 16.47 -31.04 10.22
C MET A 245 16.58 -32.54 9.88
N LYS A 246 15.78 -33.36 10.55
CA LYS A 246 15.67 -34.77 10.23
C LYS A 246 14.71 -34.97 9.07
N LEU A 247 15.18 -35.58 8.00
CA LEU A 247 14.35 -36.00 6.89
C LEU A 247 13.47 -37.19 7.25
N PRO A 248 12.22 -37.26 6.75
CA PRO A 248 11.47 -38.51 6.79
C PRO A 248 12.13 -39.54 5.87
N ALA A 249 12.25 -40.79 6.33
CA ALA A 249 12.76 -41.87 5.50
C ALA A 249 11.86 -42.06 4.26
N GLY A 250 12.44 -42.20 3.07
CA GLY A 250 11.71 -42.27 1.82
C GLY A 250 11.20 -40.93 1.34
N ALA A 251 11.82 -39.81 1.74
CA ALA A 251 11.49 -38.48 1.26
C ALA A 251 11.59 -38.40 -0.27
N ARG A 252 10.70 -37.61 -0.89
CA ARG A 252 10.59 -37.51 -2.35
C ARG A 252 11.05 -36.15 -2.85
N GLY A 253 11.56 -36.10 -4.07
CA GLY A 253 11.83 -34.85 -4.77
C GLY A 253 10.55 -33.99 -4.88
N GLY A 254 10.67 -32.68 -4.63
CA GLY A 254 9.54 -31.74 -4.56
C GLY A 254 8.75 -31.77 -3.25
N GLN A 255 9.08 -32.68 -2.32
CA GLN A 255 8.44 -32.70 -1.00
C GLN A 255 8.79 -31.44 -0.22
N LYS A 256 7.79 -30.77 0.35
CA LYS A 256 7.95 -29.56 1.17
C LYS A 256 7.90 -29.91 2.65
N LEU A 257 8.96 -29.53 3.37
CA LEU A 257 9.07 -29.66 4.81
C LEU A 257 8.99 -28.26 5.44
N ARG A 258 8.28 -28.12 6.55
CA ARG A 258 8.03 -26.84 7.22
C ARG A 258 8.91 -26.68 8.45
N LEU A 259 9.64 -25.59 8.51
CA LEU A 259 10.35 -25.12 9.70
C LEU A 259 9.58 -23.95 10.30
N ARG A 260 8.85 -24.21 11.38
CA ARG A 260 7.97 -23.22 12.00
C ARG A 260 8.74 -22.02 12.55
N GLY A 261 8.23 -20.81 12.28
CA GLY A 261 8.77 -19.55 12.77
C GLY A 261 10.17 -19.21 12.25
N ARG A 262 10.61 -19.81 11.13
CA ARG A 262 11.92 -19.56 10.50
C ARG A 262 11.83 -18.67 9.24
N GLY A 263 10.64 -18.12 8.94
CA GLY A 263 10.44 -17.08 7.94
C GLY A 263 10.77 -15.69 8.46
N LEU A 264 10.19 -14.65 7.85
CA LEU A 264 10.36 -13.27 8.29
C LEU A 264 9.69 -13.03 9.65
N PRO A 265 10.28 -12.19 10.51
CA PRO A 265 9.70 -11.84 11.81
C PRO A 265 8.31 -11.22 11.69
N GLY A 266 7.50 -11.40 12.74
CA GLY A 266 6.16 -10.82 12.79
C GLY A 266 5.33 -11.41 13.92
N ASN A 267 4.06 -11.02 14.00
CA ASN A 267 3.11 -11.60 14.93
C ASN A 267 1.86 -12.08 14.17
N PRO A 268 1.76 -13.37 13.83
CA PRO A 268 2.75 -14.44 14.03
C PRO A 268 3.96 -14.31 13.08
N PRO A 269 5.11 -14.92 13.41
CA PRO A 269 6.24 -15.00 12.48
C PRO A 269 5.89 -15.90 11.30
N GLY A 270 6.55 -15.67 10.17
CA GLY A 270 6.46 -16.56 9.01
C GLY A 270 7.20 -17.88 9.21
N ASP A 271 6.97 -18.82 8.32
CA ASP A 271 7.63 -20.13 8.32
C ASP A 271 8.64 -20.24 7.17
N GLN A 272 9.57 -21.18 7.30
CA GLN A 272 10.40 -21.56 6.18
C GLN A 272 9.93 -22.90 5.61
N PHE A 273 9.70 -22.95 4.31
CA PHE A 273 9.40 -24.16 3.56
C PHE A 273 10.65 -24.63 2.84
N VAL A 274 11.04 -25.87 3.10
CA VAL A 274 12.19 -26.51 2.47
C VAL A 274 11.67 -27.49 1.43
N GLU A 275 11.87 -27.18 0.16
CA GLU A 275 11.51 -28.03 -0.99
C GLU A 275 12.73 -28.90 -1.34
N LEU A 276 12.60 -30.22 -1.19
CA LEU A 276 13.70 -31.14 -1.41
C LEU A 276 13.96 -31.33 -2.91
N GLU A 277 15.20 -31.21 -3.31
CA GLU A 277 15.65 -31.50 -4.67
C GLU A 277 16.68 -32.64 -4.62
N ILE A 278 16.25 -33.86 -5.02
CA ILE A 278 17.17 -35.00 -5.00
C ILE A 278 18.14 -34.86 -6.16
N VAL A 279 19.42 -34.73 -5.83
CA VAL A 279 20.51 -34.56 -6.80
C VAL A 279 21.43 -35.80 -6.80
N LEU A 280 21.80 -36.22 -8.00
CA LEU A 280 22.75 -37.33 -8.14
C LEU A 280 24.18 -36.86 -7.82
N PRO A 281 25.03 -37.72 -7.23
CA PRO A 281 26.44 -37.40 -7.07
C PRO A 281 27.10 -37.19 -8.45
N PRO A 282 28.21 -36.46 -8.50
CA PRO A 282 28.98 -36.27 -9.72
C PRO A 282 29.34 -37.60 -10.38
N ASP A 283 29.34 -37.62 -11.73
CA ASP A 283 29.70 -38.79 -12.49
C ASP A 283 31.16 -39.25 -12.18
N SER A 284 31.29 -40.47 -11.76
CA SER A 284 32.58 -41.10 -11.48
C SER A 284 32.48 -42.62 -11.75
N PRO A 285 33.61 -43.27 -12.01
CA PRO A 285 33.65 -44.76 -12.16
C PRO A 285 33.08 -45.48 -10.93
N GLN A 286 33.30 -44.91 -9.73
CA GLN A 286 32.79 -45.46 -8.48
C GLN A 286 31.28 -45.31 -8.39
N ALA A 287 30.73 -44.10 -8.68
CA ALA A 287 29.29 -43.85 -8.67
C ALA A 287 28.57 -44.76 -9.68
N ARG A 288 29.11 -44.94 -10.90
CA ARG A 288 28.55 -45.82 -11.90
C ARG A 288 28.46 -47.25 -11.41
N ARG A 289 29.51 -47.82 -10.81
CA ARG A 289 29.50 -49.17 -10.24
C ARG A 289 28.43 -49.35 -9.19
N LEU A 290 28.27 -48.39 -8.29
CA LEU A 290 27.23 -48.41 -7.24
C LEU A 290 25.82 -48.37 -7.84
N TYR A 291 25.58 -47.50 -8.83
CA TYR A 291 24.29 -47.46 -9.53
C TYR A 291 23.99 -48.73 -10.34
N GLU A 292 24.99 -49.31 -10.97
CA GLU A 292 24.83 -50.60 -11.66
C GLU A 292 24.51 -51.75 -10.70
N GLN A 293 25.14 -51.74 -9.51
CA GLN A 293 24.81 -52.68 -8.45
C GLN A 293 23.38 -52.47 -7.95
N MET A 294 23.01 -51.26 -7.63
CA MET A 294 21.66 -50.89 -7.18
C MET A 294 20.60 -51.29 -8.22
N LYS A 295 20.85 -51.03 -9.50
CA LYS A 295 19.95 -51.43 -10.59
C LYS A 295 19.69 -52.95 -10.64
N ARG A 296 20.73 -53.77 -10.32
CA ARG A 296 20.59 -55.25 -10.33
C ARG A 296 19.86 -55.75 -9.08
N GLU A 297 20.14 -55.14 -7.91
CA GLU A 297 19.62 -55.62 -6.63
C GLU A 297 18.23 -55.07 -6.28
N LEU A 298 17.88 -53.88 -6.82
CA LEU A 298 16.63 -53.18 -6.55
C LEU A 298 15.92 -52.79 -7.85
N PRO A 299 15.51 -53.78 -8.69
CA PRO A 299 14.82 -53.47 -9.94
C PRO A 299 13.45 -52.86 -9.63
N PHE A 300 13.20 -51.62 -10.11
CA PHE A 300 11.90 -50.99 -10.07
C PHE A 300 11.67 -50.16 -11.33
N ASP A 301 10.43 -49.99 -11.73
CA ASP A 301 10.04 -49.08 -12.81
C ASP A 301 9.43 -47.81 -12.26
N PRO A 302 10.14 -46.68 -12.35
CA PRO A 302 9.62 -45.39 -11.85
C PRO A 302 8.45 -44.85 -12.68
N ARG A 303 8.17 -45.44 -13.86
CA ARG A 303 7.12 -45.04 -14.77
C ARG A 303 5.93 -46.01 -14.82
N ALA A 304 5.90 -47.02 -13.96
CA ALA A 304 4.84 -48.04 -13.95
C ALA A 304 3.40 -47.47 -13.75
N GLY A 305 3.28 -46.22 -13.28
CA GLY A 305 2.00 -45.51 -13.10
C GLY A 305 1.68 -44.47 -14.20
N ILE A 306 2.49 -44.37 -15.26
CA ILE A 306 2.30 -43.42 -16.36
C ILE A 306 1.82 -44.25 -17.57
N SER A 307 0.54 -44.59 -17.58
CA SER A 307 -0.13 -45.27 -18.70
C SER A 307 -1.38 -44.52 -19.08
#